data_beb6b5fa2004aee64a903e34cc856abf
#
_entry.id   beb6b5fa2004aee64a903e34cc856abf
#
_cell.length_a   1.000
_cell.length_b   1.000
_cell.length_c   1.000
_cell.angle_alpha   90.00
_cell.angle_beta   90.00
_cell.angle_gamma   90.00
#
_symmetry.space_group_name_H-M   'P 1'
#
loop_
_entity.id
_entity.type
_entity.pdbx_description
1 polymer ?
#
loop_
_entity_poly.entity_id
_entity_poly.type
_entity_poly.pdbx_seq_one_letter_code
_entity_poly.pdbx_strand_id
1 'polypeptide(L)'
;MNIHNEQFGRFFNEFKVGEIYKHSVTKTITESDNNLFCLLTMNHHPVHLDKEYATNKTHGEILVVGSYIFSLVVGMSVKDISGKAIANLNYEKVTHDKPVFIGDTLYAQTEVLDVRESKTKSDRGIVYVETIAV
;
A
#
# COMPACT_ATOMS: atom_id res chain seq x y z
N MET A 1 20.53 25.38 -19.02
CA MET A 1 19.96 24.01 -18.86
C MET A 1 19.10 23.99 -17.61
N ASN A 2 17.85 23.62 -17.75
CA ASN A 2 16.93 23.50 -16.61
C ASN A 2 16.90 22.04 -16.16
N ILE A 3 17.28 21.80 -14.91
CA ILE A 3 17.26 20.47 -14.32
C ILE A 3 16.04 20.37 -13.40
N HIS A 4 15.18 19.41 -13.69
CA HIS A 4 14.01 19.12 -12.87
C HIS A 4 14.24 17.79 -12.15
N ASN A 5 14.30 17.84 -10.83
CA ASN A 5 14.41 16.67 -9.99
C ASN A 5 13.03 16.29 -9.46
N GLU A 6 12.64 15.05 -9.67
CA GLU A 6 11.41 14.53 -9.05
C GLU A 6 11.61 14.37 -7.54
N GLN A 7 10.59 14.69 -6.79
CA GLN A 7 10.56 14.45 -5.36
C GLN A 7 10.32 12.95 -5.10
N PHE A 8 11.10 12.38 -4.20
CA PHE A 8 10.94 11.02 -3.74
C PHE A 8 10.85 10.99 -2.21
N GLY A 9 9.63 10.91 -1.71
CA GLY A 9 9.36 10.99 -0.29
C GLY A 9 9.47 12.41 0.25
N ARG A 10 9.23 12.55 1.55
CA ARG A 10 9.24 13.83 2.27
C ARG A 10 9.94 13.67 3.61
N PHE A 11 10.57 14.75 4.05
CA PHE A 11 11.09 14.84 5.41
C PHE A 11 9.95 15.17 6.40
N PHE A 12 10.18 14.89 7.66
CA PHE A 12 9.19 15.10 8.73
C PHE A 12 8.56 16.49 8.70
N ASN A 13 9.37 17.52 8.54
CA ASN A 13 8.92 18.91 8.56
C ASN A 13 8.09 19.33 7.34
N GLU A 14 8.02 18.48 6.32
CA GLU A 14 7.23 18.76 5.12
C GLU A 14 5.77 18.26 5.24
N PHE A 15 5.46 17.47 6.28
CA PHE A 15 4.12 16.96 6.50
C PHE A 15 3.28 17.89 7.38
N LYS A 16 2.02 18.04 7.01
CA LYS A 16 1.03 18.79 7.80
C LYS A 16 -0.22 17.96 8.01
N VAL A 17 -0.73 17.96 9.23
CA VAL A 17 -1.96 17.25 9.57
C VAL A 17 -3.12 17.71 8.68
N GLY A 18 -3.89 16.74 8.19
CA GLY A 18 -5.03 16.97 7.31
C GLY A 18 -4.72 17.01 5.82
N GLU A 19 -3.45 17.05 5.44
CA GLU A 19 -3.08 16.97 4.02
C GLU A 19 -3.40 15.59 3.46
N ILE A 20 -3.91 15.55 2.23
CA ILE A 20 -4.21 14.33 1.49
C ILE A 20 -3.33 14.30 0.25
N TYR A 21 -2.59 13.20 0.10
CA TYR A 21 -1.75 12.94 -1.06
C TYR A 21 -2.43 11.89 -1.93
N LYS A 22 -2.89 12.30 -3.10
CA LYS A 22 -3.39 11.35 -4.12
C LYS A 22 -2.20 10.82 -4.90
N HIS A 23 -1.98 9.51 -4.80
CA HIS A 23 -0.84 8.90 -5.46
C HIS A 23 -1.09 8.77 -6.96
N SER A 24 -0.10 9.21 -7.76
CA SER A 24 -0.22 9.19 -9.22
C SER A 24 -0.06 7.79 -9.81
N VAL A 25 0.59 6.89 -9.07
CA VAL A 25 0.80 5.52 -9.52
C VAL A 25 -0.46 4.70 -9.28
N THR A 26 -0.93 4.01 -10.33
CA THR A 26 -2.05 3.09 -10.26
C THR A 26 -1.57 1.69 -10.63
N LYS A 27 -2.32 0.67 -10.25
CA LYS A 27 -1.92 -0.71 -10.55
C LYS A 27 -3.13 -1.54 -10.96
N THR A 28 -3.05 -2.12 -12.15
CA THR A 28 -3.97 -3.20 -12.54
C THR A 28 -3.39 -4.53 -12.10
N ILE A 29 -4.15 -5.28 -11.34
CA ILE A 29 -3.72 -6.56 -10.78
C ILE A 29 -3.72 -7.62 -11.88
N THR A 30 -2.59 -8.27 -12.08
CA THR A 30 -2.46 -9.38 -13.02
C THR A 30 -2.45 -10.71 -12.30
N GLU A 31 -2.77 -11.77 -13.03
CA GLU A 31 -2.70 -13.13 -12.49
C GLU A 31 -1.27 -13.49 -12.04
N SER A 32 -0.28 -13.10 -12.83
CA SER A 32 1.13 -13.37 -12.50
C SER A 32 1.57 -12.68 -11.22
N ASP A 33 1.11 -11.44 -10.97
CA ASP A 33 1.40 -10.74 -9.71
C ASP A 33 0.90 -11.52 -8.50
N ASN A 34 -0.35 -11.93 -8.56
CA ASN A 34 -1.00 -12.67 -7.48
C ASN A 34 -0.33 -14.04 -7.26
N ASN A 35 -0.09 -14.79 -8.34
CA ASN A 35 0.54 -16.08 -8.26
C ASN A 35 1.95 -15.99 -7.66
N LEU A 36 2.75 -15.04 -8.14
CA LEU A 36 4.11 -14.85 -7.64
C LEU A 36 4.10 -14.51 -6.14
N PHE A 37 3.25 -13.60 -5.71
CA PHE A 37 3.16 -13.24 -4.31
C PHE A 37 2.76 -14.43 -3.43
N CYS A 38 1.75 -15.19 -3.86
CA CYS A 38 1.31 -16.39 -3.14
C CYS A 38 2.45 -17.42 -3.02
N LEU A 39 3.18 -17.64 -4.09
CA LEU A 39 4.30 -18.61 -4.10
C LEU A 39 5.46 -18.15 -3.21
N LEU A 40 5.82 -16.87 -3.28
CA LEU A 40 6.90 -16.31 -2.46
C LEU A 40 6.58 -16.34 -0.96
N THR A 41 5.31 -16.19 -0.61
CA THR A 41 4.88 -16.12 0.79
C THR A 41 4.34 -17.44 1.33
N MET A 42 4.38 -18.49 0.53
CA MET A 42 3.87 -19.83 0.88
C MET A 42 2.37 -19.87 1.18
N ASN A 43 1.61 -18.92 0.67
CA ASN A 43 0.16 -18.92 0.80
C ASN A 43 -0.45 -19.69 -0.37
N HIS A 44 -0.61 -20.99 -0.19
CA HIS A 44 -1.11 -21.90 -1.21
C HIS A 44 -2.61 -22.18 -1.09
N HIS A 45 -3.35 -21.29 -0.43
CA HIS A 45 -4.80 -21.47 -0.32
C HIS A 45 -5.42 -21.47 -1.74
N PRO A 46 -6.20 -22.50 -2.09
CA PRO A 46 -6.70 -22.66 -3.46
C PRO A 46 -7.65 -21.53 -3.90
N VAL A 47 -8.25 -20.79 -2.98
CA VAL A 47 -9.10 -19.63 -3.35
C VAL A 47 -8.31 -18.55 -4.11
N HIS A 48 -6.99 -18.52 -3.95
CA HIS A 48 -6.11 -17.58 -4.63
C HIS A 48 -5.45 -18.16 -5.89
N LEU A 49 -5.37 -19.47 -6.03
CA LEU A 49 -4.54 -20.11 -7.04
C LEU A 49 -5.29 -21.09 -7.95
N ASP A 50 -6.40 -21.64 -7.49
CA ASP A 50 -7.14 -22.67 -8.20
C ASP A 50 -8.46 -22.08 -8.72
N LYS A 51 -8.51 -21.87 -10.02
CA LYS A 51 -9.67 -21.27 -10.68
C LYS A 51 -10.95 -22.08 -10.49
N GLU A 52 -10.85 -23.40 -10.59
CA GLU A 52 -12.02 -24.29 -10.42
C GLU A 52 -12.54 -24.23 -8.99
N TYR A 53 -11.63 -24.30 -8.03
CA TYR A 53 -11.97 -24.14 -6.62
C TYR A 53 -12.68 -22.81 -6.35
N ALA A 54 -12.09 -21.71 -6.81
CA ALA A 54 -12.60 -20.35 -6.58
C ALA A 54 -13.95 -20.12 -7.24
N THR A 55 -14.17 -20.68 -8.44
CA THR A 55 -15.45 -20.57 -9.16
C THR A 55 -16.62 -21.13 -8.35
N ASN A 56 -16.39 -22.16 -7.55
CA ASN A 56 -17.41 -22.82 -6.73
C ASN A 56 -17.53 -22.22 -5.32
N LYS A 57 -16.85 -21.10 -5.03
CA LYS A 57 -16.90 -20.43 -3.73
C LYS A 57 -17.64 -19.10 -3.81
N THR A 58 -17.73 -18.40 -2.70
CA THR A 58 -18.55 -17.21 -2.50
C THR A 58 -18.38 -16.14 -3.59
N HIS A 59 -17.14 -15.90 -4.02
CA HIS A 59 -16.87 -14.82 -4.99
C HIS A 59 -16.97 -15.27 -6.45
N GLY A 60 -16.98 -16.57 -6.72
CA GLY A 60 -17.11 -17.11 -8.08
C GLY A 60 -15.90 -16.96 -8.98
N GLU A 61 -14.81 -16.41 -8.48
CA GLU A 61 -13.57 -16.20 -9.20
C GLU A 61 -12.38 -16.13 -8.24
N ILE A 62 -11.15 -16.16 -8.75
CA ILE A 62 -9.96 -16.06 -7.93
C ILE A 62 -9.97 -14.76 -7.14
N LEU A 63 -9.90 -14.89 -5.82
CA LEU A 63 -9.71 -13.79 -4.89
C LEU A 63 -8.21 -13.47 -4.82
N VAL A 64 -7.83 -12.23 -5.09
CA VAL A 64 -6.45 -11.79 -4.93
C VAL A 64 -6.06 -11.83 -3.46
N VAL A 65 -4.86 -12.34 -3.16
CA VAL A 65 -4.40 -12.49 -1.79
C VAL A 65 -4.27 -11.13 -1.09
N GLY A 66 -4.92 -11.00 0.07
CA GLY A 66 -5.04 -9.71 0.78
C GLY A 66 -3.71 -9.11 1.20
N SER A 67 -2.75 -9.93 1.61
CA SER A 67 -1.42 -9.44 2.00
C SER A 67 -0.62 -8.85 0.83
N TYR A 68 -0.87 -9.30 -0.40
CA TYR A 68 -0.34 -8.63 -1.58
C TYR A 68 -0.95 -7.22 -1.71
N ILE A 69 -2.26 -7.11 -1.61
CA ILE A 69 -2.95 -5.82 -1.72
C ILE A 69 -2.44 -4.86 -0.65
N PHE A 70 -2.29 -5.30 0.58
CA PHE A 70 -1.68 -4.50 1.64
C PHE A 70 -0.29 -4.00 1.25
N SER A 71 0.60 -4.90 0.83
CA SER A 71 1.96 -4.54 0.44
C SER A 71 1.99 -3.58 -0.76
N LEU A 72 1.11 -3.80 -1.73
CA LEU A 72 0.99 -2.95 -2.90
C LEU A 72 0.57 -1.52 -2.53
N VAL A 73 -0.44 -1.39 -1.67
CA VAL A 73 -0.93 -0.07 -1.22
C VAL A 73 0.14 0.68 -0.45
N VAL A 74 0.90 0.00 0.40
CA VAL A 74 2.08 0.58 1.06
C VAL A 74 3.08 1.05 0.01
N GLY A 75 3.39 0.22 -0.97
CA GLY A 75 4.32 0.57 -2.06
C GLY A 75 3.88 1.78 -2.86
N MET A 76 2.58 1.91 -3.14
CA MET A 76 2.02 3.05 -3.87
C MET A 76 2.21 4.38 -3.13
N SER A 77 2.33 4.35 -1.81
CA SER A 77 2.51 5.54 -0.99
C SER A 77 3.97 5.99 -0.85
N VAL A 78 4.93 5.16 -1.19
CA VAL A 78 6.35 5.40 -0.92
C VAL A 78 6.85 6.69 -1.54
N LYS A 79 6.57 6.93 -2.81
CA LYS A 79 7.06 8.10 -3.53
C LYS A 79 6.62 9.42 -2.88
N ASP A 80 5.39 9.47 -2.40
CA ASP A 80 4.85 10.70 -1.81
C ASP A 80 5.08 10.79 -0.30
N ILE A 81 5.16 9.68 0.39
CA ILE A 81 5.14 9.65 1.85
C ILE A 81 6.47 9.16 2.43
N SER A 82 6.76 7.88 2.29
CA SER A 82 7.82 7.23 3.08
C SER A 82 9.19 7.16 2.41
N GLY A 83 9.34 7.70 1.21
CA GLY A 83 10.59 7.56 0.46
C GLY A 83 11.84 8.09 1.16
N LYS A 84 11.71 9.02 2.11
CA LYS A 84 12.79 9.56 2.93
C LYS A 84 12.72 9.14 4.39
N ALA A 85 11.81 8.24 4.74
CA ALA A 85 11.68 7.75 6.11
C ALA A 85 12.89 6.90 6.51
N ILE A 86 13.27 7.00 7.78
CA ILE A 86 14.34 6.17 8.33
C ILE A 86 13.86 4.73 8.51
N ALA A 87 12.63 4.56 9.01
CA ALA A 87 12.04 3.26 9.25
C ALA A 87 10.51 3.35 9.29
N ASN A 88 9.87 2.25 8.94
CA ASN A 88 8.46 2.05 9.21
C ASN A 88 8.32 1.39 10.57
N LEU A 89 7.60 2.04 11.49
CA LEU A 89 7.55 1.61 12.88
C LEU A 89 6.42 0.63 13.14
N ASN A 90 5.24 0.85 12.55
CA ASN A 90 4.04 0.14 12.93
C ASN A 90 2.94 0.26 11.88
N TYR A 91 2.07 -0.73 11.85
CA TYR A 91 0.78 -0.70 11.20
C TYR A 91 -0.28 -0.95 12.27
N GLU A 92 -0.95 0.08 12.72
CA GLU A 92 -1.92 -0.05 13.83
C GLU A 92 -3.18 -0.80 13.40
N LYS A 93 -3.59 -0.62 12.15
CA LYS A 93 -4.81 -1.23 11.63
C LYS A 93 -4.71 -1.47 10.13
N VAL A 94 -5.06 -2.66 9.72
CA VAL A 94 -5.21 -3.03 8.30
C VAL A 94 -6.57 -3.69 8.14
N THR A 95 -7.38 -3.18 7.21
CA THR A 95 -8.69 -3.76 6.91
C THR A 95 -8.82 -4.02 5.42
N HIS A 96 -9.52 -5.09 5.07
CA HIS A 96 -9.87 -5.43 3.71
C HIS A 96 -11.38 -5.28 3.56
N ASP A 97 -11.82 -4.09 3.17
CA ASP A 97 -13.25 -3.75 3.17
C ASP A 97 -13.98 -4.34 1.96
N LYS A 98 -13.26 -4.58 0.87
CA LYS A 98 -13.82 -5.17 -0.35
C LYS A 98 -12.84 -6.17 -0.96
N PRO A 99 -13.36 -7.24 -1.60
CA PRO A 99 -12.51 -8.17 -2.33
C PRO A 99 -11.87 -7.51 -3.55
N VAL A 100 -10.69 -7.99 -3.91
CA VAL A 100 -9.99 -7.58 -5.13
C VAL A 100 -9.83 -8.81 -6.03
N PHE A 101 -10.07 -8.61 -7.31
CA PHE A 101 -10.00 -9.66 -8.32
C PHE A 101 -8.95 -9.35 -9.38
N ILE A 102 -8.51 -10.38 -10.09
CA ILE A 102 -7.61 -10.23 -11.23
C ILE A 102 -8.26 -9.27 -12.25
N GLY A 103 -7.49 -8.29 -12.70
CA GLY A 103 -7.97 -7.27 -13.64
C GLY A 103 -8.46 -5.99 -13.00
N ASP A 104 -8.65 -5.96 -11.68
CA ASP A 104 -9.01 -4.74 -10.97
C ASP A 104 -7.84 -3.74 -10.98
N THR A 105 -8.16 -2.47 -11.11
CA THR A 105 -7.18 -1.40 -11.04
C THR A 105 -7.35 -0.63 -9.74
N LEU A 106 -6.26 -0.51 -8.98
CA LEU A 106 -6.26 0.18 -7.69
C LEU A 106 -5.69 1.59 -7.81
N TYR A 107 -6.34 2.50 -7.11
CA TYR A 107 -5.95 3.88 -6.88
C TYR A 107 -5.78 4.06 -5.39
N ALA A 108 -4.81 4.86 -4.97
CA ALA A 108 -4.57 5.06 -3.54
C ALA A 108 -4.36 6.53 -3.20
N GLN A 109 -4.71 6.88 -1.97
CA GLN A 109 -4.44 8.18 -1.38
C GLN A 109 -4.07 8.03 0.09
N THR A 110 -3.32 8.97 0.60
CA THR A 110 -2.86 8.98 1.99
C THR A 110 -3.21 10.30 2.66
N GLU A 111 -3.81 10.23 3.83
CA GLU A 111 -4.07 11.38 4.69
C GLU A 111 -3.08 11.39 5.85
N VAL A 112 -2.54 12.56 6.16
CA VAL A 112 -1.70 12.76 7.35
C VAL A 112 -2.60 12.98 8.55
N LEU A 113 -2.60 12.02 9.47
CA LEU A 113 -3.46 12.06 10.66
C LEU A 113 -2.83 12.81 11.83
N ASP A 114 -1.52 12.64 12.02
CA ASP A 114 -0.79 13.28 13.10
C ASP A 114 0.70 13.37 12.77
N VAL A 115 1.36 14.37 13.34
CA VAL A 115 2.82 14.54 13.28
C VAL A 115 3.30 14.91 14.69
N ARG A 116 4.38 14.26 15.13
CA ARG A 116 4.97 14.57 16.43
C ARG A 116 6.48 14.39 16.41
N GLU A 117 7.18 15.20 17.18
CA GLU A 117 8.62 15.03 17.35
C GLU A 117 8.92 13.77 18.16
N SER A 118 10.06 13.15 17.88
CA SER A 118 10.53 12.01 18.68
C SER A 118 10.87 12.48 20.09
N LYS A 119 10.47 11.71 21.10
CA LYS A 119 10.77 11.98 22.51
C LYS A 119 12.22 11.64 22.86
N THR A 120 12.87 10.77 22.09
CA THR A 120 14.19 10.23 22.40
C THR A 120 15.29 10.70 21.45
N LYS A 121 14.92 11.17 20.27
CA LYS A 121 15.85 11.62 19.21
C LYS A 121 15.47 13.02 18.74
N SER A 122 16.40 13.96 18.81
CA SER A 122 16.14 15.37 18.46
C SER A 122 16.11 15.65 16.96
N ASP A 123 16.58 14.69 16.13
CA ASP A 123 16.75 14.85 14.69
C ASP A 123 15.64 14.24 13.86
N ARG A 124 14.58 13.75 14.49
CA ARG A 124 13.52 13.02 13.78
C ARG A 124 12.16 13.18 14.45
N GLY A 125 11.13 12.81 13.71
CA GLY A 125 9.76 12.79 14.18
C GLY A 125 9.00 11.58 13.65
N ILE A 126 7.76 11.46 14.09
CA ILE A 126 6.86 10.37 13.71
C ILE A 126 5.68 10.99 12.95
N VAL A 127 5.34 10.41 11.82
CA VAL A 127 4.18 10.78 11.03
C VAL A 127 3.18 9.62 11.04
N TYR A 128 1.95 9.92 11.42
CA TYR A 128 0.83 8.98 11.36
C TYR A 128 0.04 9.24 10.10
N VAL A 129 -0.20 8.20 9.34
CA VAL A 129 -0.94 8.32 8.08
C VAL A 129 -1.99 7.21 7.97
N GLU A 130 -3.04 7.49 7.20
CA GLU A 130 -3.98 6.49 6.75
C GLU A 130 -3.94 6.44 5.23
N THR A 131 -3.68 5.29 4.67
CA THR A 131 -3.70 5.08 3.23
C THR A 131 -4.90 4.21 2.86
N ILE A 132 -5.70 4.71 1.93
CA ILE A 132 -6.89 4.03 1.42
C ILE A 132 -6.70 3.74 -0.06
N ALA A 133 -7.01 2.51 -0.47
CA ALA A 133 -7.07 2.14 -1.87
C ALA A 133 -8.51 1.84 -2.31
N VAL A 134 -8.80 2.22 -3.52
CA VAL A 134 -10.10 1.96 -4.16
C VAL A 134 -9.92 1.46 -5.58
#